data_a8b70b48293fc754da656672f541ba67
#
_entry.id   a8b70b48293fc754da656672f541ba67
#
_cell.length_a   1.000
_cell.length_b   1.000
_cell.length_c   1.000
_cell.angle_alpha   90.00
_cell.angle_beta   90.00
_cell.angle_gamma   90.00
#
_symmetry.space_group_name_H-M   'P 1'
#
loop_
_entity.id
_entity.type
_entity.pdbx_description
1 polymer ?
#
loop_
_entity_poly.entity_id
_entity_poly.type
_entity_poly.pdbx_seq_one_letter_code
_entity_poly.pdbx_strand_id
1 'polypeptide(L)'
;MPKKQNYSYLSLFIIGALILAACGQAETPATEPTTETMPETGAEPTAAPESPTAPEANFETVQVPDAPESYADDTDLRILQWSHFVPQYDVWFDPFVQEWGSTRNVNVTVDHIALGELPAALTAAIDAGEGPTLVEMVFAPPQFIDGLHDLTDLNNRAQELFGEQAETSRMSSFLPATGTYYGYSPGWVPDPANYDIAMWTEVGYPNGPTTWAELLDGGAKIRDQLGVPLGLGMSPELDSRLAMRSIIWSHGGSIQDENECVVINSPETIEAVRFAAELYNSTMTEEVFAWDPASNNQGLIAGELSYILNSISAYRSLQEIDPEAAANIGLGPALVGPNGDQYASAHVWSVYVIPNYVEGDELEAAQDFLLYLTANYNQAVYNAKLYNFPAFESTVPELDGWLQNDPFGSQPADKLVVLNTAKDWVTWIGYPGPANPAIGEVFGTNIVVTMMAEAARGEKTPEQAVADAETQINAIFDKWRDAGLVGCAQ
;
A
#
# COMPACT_ATOMS: atom_id res chain seq x y z
N MET A 1 45.20 -5.31 46.68
CA MET A 1 45.30 -6.77 46.55
C MET A 1 44.22 -7.41 47.36
N PRO A 2 43.23 -8.09 46.80
CA PRO A 2 43.31 -9.52 46.54
C PRO A 2 42.69 -9.94 45.18
N LYS A 3 43.34 -10.91 44.62
CA LYS A 3 43.02 -12.14 43.91
C LYS A 3 41.84 -12.17 42.91
N LYS A 4 42.22 -12.31 41.64
CA LYS A 4 41.42 -12.83 40.51
C LYS A 4 41.07 -14.31 40.75
N GLN A 5 39.86 -14.69 40.42
CA GLN A 5 39.44 -16.09 40.28
C GLN A 5 38.83 -16.28 38.88
N ASN A 6 39.55 -17.01 38.03
CA ASN A 6 39.11 -17.48 36.71
C ASN A 6 38.19 -18.68 36.89
N TYR A 7 37.03 -18.66 36.21
CA TYR A 7 36.27 -19.87 35.92
C TYR A 7 36.22 -20.10 34.42
N SER A 8 36.88 -21.20 34.05
CA SER A 8 36.87 -21.82 32.73
C SER A 8 35.64 -22.74 32.66
N TYR A 9 34.75 -22.59 31.67
CA TYR A 9 33.73 -23.59 31.39
C TYR A 9 34.04 -24.29 30.08
N LEU A 10 34.24 -25.59 30.24
CA LEU A 10 34.49 -26.61 29.24
C LEU A 10 33.18 -26.94 28.54
N SER A 11 33.12 -26.78 27.19
CA SER A 11 31.98 -27.18 26.39
C SER A 11 32.10 -28.64 26.00
N LEU A 12 31.13 -29.45 26.41
CA LEU A 12 31.05 -30.86 26.06
C LEU A 12 30.15 -31.01 24.82
N PHE A 13 30.73 -31.47 23.71
CA PHE A 13 30.02 -31.95 22.52
C PHE A 13 29.50 -33.36 22.78
N ILE A 14 28.19 -33.58 22.64
CA ILE A 14 27.58 -34.92 22.55
C ILE A 14 27.13 -35.13 21.10
N ILE A 15 27.80 -36.00 20.38
CA ILE A 15 27.39 -36.56 19.10
C ILE A 15 26.55 -37.79 19.36
N GLY A 16 25.27 -37.74 18.99
CA GLY A 16 24.38 -38.88 19.02
C GLY A 16 24.24 -39.51 17.63
N ALA A 17 24.86 -40.66 17.43
CA ALA A 17 24.71 -41.48 16.24
C ALA A 17 23.38 -42.28 16.32
N LEU A 18 22.55 -42.19 15.28
CA LEU A 18 21.35 -43.04 15.09
C LEU A 18 21.68 -44.16 14.14
N ILE A 19 21.57 -45.37 14.66
CA ILE A 19 21.79 -46.66 13.99
C ILE A 19 20.53 -47.00 13.17
N LEU A 20 20.77 -47.36 11.87
CA LEU A 20 19.80 -48.02 11.01
C LEU A 20 19.60 -49.50 11.45
N ALA A 21 18.35 -49.87 11.62
CA ALA A 21 17.97 -51.28 11.66
C ALA A 21 17.08 -51.60 10.44
N ALA A 22 17.59 -52.41 9.53
CA ALA A 22 16.88 -53.01 8.42
C ALA A 22 16.38 -54.41 8.81
N CYS A 23 15.11 -54.69 8.49
CA CYS A 23 14.51 -56.04 8.30
C CYS A 23 13.21 -55.79 7.56
N GLY A 24 12.83 -56.39 6.48
CA GLY A 24 13.09 -57.65 5.84
C GLY A 24 11.93 -57.87 4.84
N GLN A 25 12.22 -58.40 3.71
CA GLN A 25 11.44 -58.58 2.48
C GLN A 25 10.08 -59.28 2.65
N ALA A 26 9.10 -58.89 1.79
CA ALA A 26 8.20 -59.83 1.09
C ALA A 26 7.89 -59.19 -0.29
N GLU A 27 8.41 -59.86 -1.33
CA GLU A 27 8.12 -59.58 -2.73
C GLU A 27 6.69 -60.05 -3.06
N THR A 28 5.92 -59.21 -3.74
CA THR A 28 4.76 -59.61 -4.54
C THR A 28 4.91 -59.02 -5.95
N PRO A 29 4.58 -59.79 -7.02
CA PRO A 29 5.05 -59.49 -8.36
C PRO A 29 4.28 -58.34 -9.00
N ALA A 30 5.04 -57.52 -9.76
CA ALA A 30 4.57 -56.44 -10.59
C ALA A 30 3.61 -56.91 -11.68
N THR A 31 2.42 -56.32 -11.72
CA THR A 31 1.53 -56.37 -12.88
C THR A 31 1.82 -55.13 -13.71
N GLU A 32 2.21 -55.31 -14.96
CA GLU A 32 2.37 -54.23 -15.94
C GLU A 32 1.04 -53.49 -16.13
N PRO A 33 1.04 -52.14 -16.19
CA PRO A 33 -0.16 -51.41 -16.58
C PRO A 33 -0.28 -51.45 -18.11
N THR A 34 -1.36 -52.04 -18.57
CA THR A 34 -1.86 -51.98 -19.95
C THR A 34 -2.17 -50.51 -20.29
N THR A 35 -1.49 -49.99 -21.29
CA THR A 35 -1.75 -48.69 -21.92
C THR A 35 -3.08 -48.79 -22.69
N GLU A 36 -4.17 -48.31 -22.12
CA GLU A 36 -5.36 -47.94 -22.88
C GLU A 36 -5.13 -46.56 -23.52
N THR A 37 -5.00 -46.59 -24.84
CA THR A 37 -5.02 -45.40 -25.70
C THR A 37 -6.42 -44.79 -25.66
N MET A 38 -6.57 -43.66 -24.98
CA MET A 38 -7.75 -42.78 -25.16
C MET A 38 -7.67 -42.12 -26.54
N PRO A 39 -8.79 -41.92 -27.23
CA PRO A 39 -8.80 -41.23 -28.52
C PRO A 39 -8.52 -39.75 -28.32
N GLU A 40 -7.53 -39.22 -29.05
CA GLU A 40 -7.30 -37.80 -29.24
C GLU A 40 -8.53 -37.15 -29.87
N THR A 41 -9.36 -36.51 -29.07
CA THR A 41 -10.25 -35.48 -29.57
C THR A 41 -9.44 -34.19 -29.59
N GLY A 42 -8.89 -33.86 -30.75
CA GLY A 42 -8.31 -32.58 -31.05
C GLY A 42 -9.39 -31.49 -30.98
N ALA A 43 -9.52 -30.86 -29.81
CA ALA A 43 -10.05 -29.51 -29.71
C ALA A 43 -8.84 -28.57 -29.71
N GLU A 44 -8.64 -27.85 -30.79
CA GLU A 44 -7.78 -26.66 -30.77
C GLU A 44 -8.14 -25.80 -29.58
N PRO A 45 -7.14 -25.31 -28.80
CA PRO A 45 -7.44 -24.35 -27.75
C PRO A 45 -8.08 -23.12 -28.43
N THR A 46 -9.35 -22.88 -28.16
CA THR A 46 -10.02 -21.63 -28.52
C THR A 46 -9.18 -20.54 -27.88
N ALA A 47 -8.61 -19.66 -28.71
CA ALA A 47 -7.90 -18.49 -28.23
C ALA A 47 -8.82 -17.76 -27.24
N ALA A 48 -8.29 -17.42 -26.06
CA ALA A 48 -8.97 -16.53 -25.13
C ALA A 48 -9.38 -15.25 -25.89
N PRO A 49 -10.55 -14.68 -25.62
CA PRO A 49 -10.94 -13.43 -26.25
C PRO A 49 -9.83 -12.42 -25.96
N GLU A 50 -9.29 -11.80 -27.03
CA GLU A 50 -8.34 -10.70 -26.90
C GLU A 50 -9.01 -9.62 -26.04
N SER A 51 -8.43 -9.32 -24.87
CA SER A 51 -8.83 -8.18 -24.07
C SER A 51 -8.86 -6.95 -24.97
N PRO A 52 -9.88 -6.08 -24.89
CA PRO A 52 -9.91 -4.87 -25.69
C PRO A 52 -8.60 -4.11 -25.43
N THR A 53 -7.80 -3.96 -26.48
CA THR A 53 -6.59 -3.12 -26.43
C THR A 53 -7.05 -1.72 -26.05
N ALA A 54 -6.56 -1.21 -24.89
CA ALA A 54 -6.75 0.18 -24.54
C ALA A 54 -6.35 1.06 -25.72
N PRO A 55 -7.07 2.16 -26.02
CA PRO A 55 -6.67 3.05 -27.06
C PRO A 55 -5.25 3.53 -26.81
N GLU A 56 -4.37 3.48 -27.81
CA GLU A 56 -3.04 4.07 -27.72
C GLU A 56 -3.22 5.57 -27.48
N ALA A 57 -2.93 6.03 -26.27
CA ALA A 57 -2.89 7.44 -25.97
C ALA A 57 -1.51 7.97 -26.41
N ASN A 58 -1.51 8.89 -27.38
CA ASN A 58 -0.30 9.59 -27.77
C ASN A 58 -0.08 10.78 -26.82
N PHE A 59 0.80 10.63 -25.87
CA PHE A 59 1.24 11.72 -25.01
C PHE A 59 2.44 12.42 -25.63
N GLU A 60 2.44 13.75 -25.60
CA GLU A 60 3.64 14.52 -25.86
C GLU A 60 4.53 14.47 -24.61
N THR A 61 5.79 14.08 -24.79
CA THR A 61 6.76 14.06 -23.69
C THR A 61 7.15 15.47 -23.29
N VAL A 62 6.93 15.82 -22.03
CA VAL A 62 7.29 17.12 -21.45
C VAL A 62 8.72 17.07 -20.90
N GLN A 63 9.55 18.01 -21.32
CA GLN A 63 10.90 18.17 -20.79
C GLN A 63 10.90 19.11 -19.58
N VAL A 64 11.71 18.78 -18.57
CA VAL A 64 11.89 19.64 -17.40
C VAL A 64 12.77 20.85 -17.81
N PRO A 65 12.37 22.09 -17.51
CA PRO A 65 13.20 23.27 -17.77
C PRO A 65 14.51 23.21 -16.97
N ASP A 66 15.60 23.63 -17.62
CA ASP A 66 16.94 23.70 -17.04
C ASP A 66 17.53 22.35 -16.58
N ALA A 67 16.94 21.23 -16.98
CA ALA A 67 17.51 19.91 -16.76
C ALA A 67 18.82 19.74 -17.57
N PRO A 68 19.83 19.01 -17.05
CA PRO A 68 21.05 18.71 -17.80
C PRO A 68 20.75 18.01 -19.13
N GLU A 69 21.44 18.41 -20.19
CA GLU A 69 21.30 17.75 -21.49
C GLU A 69 21.89 16.33 -21.49
N SER A 70 22.95 16.11 -20.71
CA SER A 70 23.54 14.78 -20.49
C SER A 70 24.40 14.76 -19.22
N TYR A 71 24.61 13.56 -18.70
CA TYR A 71 25.49 13.28 -17.56
C TYR A 71 26.84 12.70 -18.02
N ALA A 72 27.79 12.56 -17.09
CA ALA A 72 29.08 11.94 -17.38
C ALA A 72 28.94 10.49 -17.86
N ASP A 73 29.96 10.01 -18.58
CA ASP A 73 30.05 8.58 -18.89
C ASP A 73 30.05 7.77 -17.56
N ASP A 74 29.42 6.61 -17.57
CA ASP A 74 29.27 5.73 -16.42
C ASP A 74 28.32 6.21 -15.30
N THR A 75 27.45 7.22 -15.54
CA THR A 75 26.38 7.57 -14.60
C THR A 75 25.28 6.49 -14.62
N ASP A 76 25.03 5.90 -13.46
CA ASP A 76 24.01 4.85 -13.28
C ASP A 76 22.76 5.38 -12.56
N LEU A 77 21.59 4.96 -13.02
CA LEU A 77 20.32 5.11 -12.29
C LEU A 77 19.73 3.72 -12.04
N ARG A 78 19.95 3.21 -10.85
CA ARG A 78 19.44 1.89 -10.42
C ARG A 78 18.19 2.10 -9.58
N ILE A 79 17.03 1.77 -10.14
CA ILE A 79 15.73 1.96 -9.51
C ILE A 79 15.26 0.63 -8.93
N LEU A 80 14.86 0.65 -7.67
CA LEU A 80 14.19 -0.45 -7.00
C LEU A 80 12.74 -0.08 -6.75
N GLN A 81 11.82 -0.86 -7.31
CA GLN A 81 10.38 -0.70 -7.15
C GLN A 81 9.73 -1.99 -6.64
N TRP A 82 8.50 -1.89 -6.15
CA TRP A 82 7.65 -3.05 -5.94
C TRP A 82 6.94 -3.43 -7.24
N SER A 83 6.56 -4.72 -7.36
CA SER A 83 5.73 -5.18 -8.48
C SER A 83 4.31 -4.66 -8.29
N HIS A 84 3.87 -3.74 -9.16
CA HIS A 84 2.62 -3.01 -8.98
C HIS A 84 1.38 -3.88 -9.16
N PHE A 85 0.33 -3.61 -8.37
CA PHE A 85 -0.95 -4.33 -8.44
C PHE A 85 -1.73 -4.08 -9.74
N VAL A 86 -1.35 -3.06 -10.51
CA VAL A 86 -1.75 -2.86 -11.91
C VAL A 86 -0.50 -3.03 -12.77
N PRO A 87 -0.18 -4.25 -13.25
CA PRO A 87 1.10 -4.57 -13.89
C PRO A 87 1.41 -3.77 -15.17
N GLN A 88 0.39 -3.15 -15.78
CA GLN A 88 0.55 -2.29 -16.94
C GLN A 88 1.40 -1.05 -16.63
N TYR A 89 1.45 -0.62 -15.36
CA TYR A 89 2.35 0.44 -14.92
C TYR A 89 3.83 0.02 -15.12
N ASP A 90 4.22 -1.18 -14.66
CA ASP A 90 5.60 -1.68 -14.79
C ASP A 90 5.99 -1.84 -16.26
N VAL A 91 5.08 -2.38 -17.08
CA VAL A 91 5.27 -2.54 -18.54
C VAL A 91 5.51 -1.19 -19.25
N TRP A 92 4.88 -0.13 -18.77
CA TRP A 92 5.10 1.22 -19.27
C TRP A 92 6.35 1.88 -18.68
N PHE A 93 6.55 1.74 -17.34
CA PHE A 93 7.59 2.47 -16.62
C PHE A 93 9.00 2.09 -17.07
N ASP A 94 9.28 0.80 -17.24
CA ASP A 94 10.61 0.33 -17.60
C ASP A 94 11.11 0.93 -18.92
N PRO A 95 10.39 0.84 -20.06
CA PRO A 95 10.82 1.51 -21.30
C PRO A 95 10.82 3.04 -21.18
N PHE A 96 9.91 3.64 -20.41
CA PHE A 96 9.85 5.09 -20.21
C PHE A 96 11.13 5.63 -19.57
N VAL A 97 11.61 4.99 -18.48
CA VAL A 97 12.86 5.42 -17.82
C VAL A 97 14.09 5.07 -18.67
N GLN A 98 14.07 3.95 -19.39
CA GLN A 98 15.16 3.59 -20.32
C GLN A 98 15.31 4.63 -21.46
N GLU A 99 14.19 5.11 -22.01
CA GLU A 99 14.20 6.17 -23.01
C GLU A 99 14.77 7.47 -22.44
N TRP A 100 14.32 7.89 -21.25
CA TRP A 100 14.87 9.05 -20.57
C TRP A 100 16.40 8.92 -20.39
N GLY A 101 16.86 7.78 -19.85
CA GLY A 101 18.29 7.54 -19.64
C GLY A 101 19.11 7.60 -20.93
N SER A 102 18.59 7.01 -22.02
CA SER A 102 19.27 7.02 -23.32
C SER A 102 19.46 8.42 -23.90
N THR A 103 18.53 9.35 -23.61
CA THR A 103 18.61 10.75 -24.03
C THR A 103 19.53 11.59 -23.16
N ARG A 104 19.91 11.10 -21.97
CA ARG A 104 20.72 11.80 -20.95
C ARG A 104 22.09 11.18 -20.71
N ASN A 105 22.45 10.15 -21.45
CA ASN A 105 23.68 9.36 -21.24
C ASN A 105 23.74 8.72 -19.85
N VAL A 106 22.60 8.18 -19.37
CA VAL A 106 22.48 7.49 -18.07
C VAL A 106 22.19 6.01 -18.30
N ASN A 107 22.93 5.13 -17.63
CA ASN A 107 22.67 3.69 -17.66
C ASN A 107 21.54 3.39 -16.65
N VAL A 108 20.39 2.97 -17.16
CA VAL A 108 19.22 2.69 -16.30
C VAL A 108 19.06 1.20 -16.07
N THR A 109 18.79 0.83 -14.81
CA THR A 109 18.33 -0.51 -14.41
C THR A 109 17.11 -0.36 -13.52
N VAL A 110 16.09 -1.17 -13.74
CA VAL A 110 14.88 -1.22 -12.90
C VAL A 110 14.73 -2.65 -12.39
N ASP A 111 14.66 -2.78 -11.06
CA ASP A 111 14.40 -4.05 -10.38
C ASP A 111 13.05 -3.96 -9.66
N HIS A 112 12.23 -5.03 -9.80
CA HIS A 112 10.94 -5.15 -9.14
C HIS A 112 10.97 -6.30 -8.13
N ILE A 113 10.53 -6.02 -6.89
CA ILE A 113 10.45 -7.01 -5.80
C ILE A 113 9.05 -7.03 -5.18
N ALA A 114 8.78 -8.00 -4.32
CA ALA A 114 7.52 -8.01 -3.59
C ALA A 114 7.45 -6.81 -2.61
N LEU A 115 6.29 -6.18 -2.52
CA LEU A 115 6.05 -5.00 -1.69
C LEU A 115 6.59 -5.12 -0.27
N GLY A 116 6.37 -6.28 0.38
CA GLY A 116 6.83 -6.54 1.75
C GLY A 116 8.35 -6.65 1.91
N GLU A 117 9.11 -6.80 0.82
CA GLU A 117 10.57 -6.95 0.84
C GLU A 117 11.31 -5.60 0.78
N LEU A 118 10.66 -4.53 0.32
CA LEU A 118 11.27 -3.21 0.15
C LEU A 118 11.97 -2.67 1.41
N PRO A 119 11.37 -2.71 2.63
CA PRO A 119 12.04 -2.20 3.81
C PRO A 119 13.33 -2.94 4.15
N ALA A 120 13.35 -4.25 3.96
CA ALA A 120 14.56 -5.07 4.20
C ALA A 120 15.64 -4.81 3.16
N ALA A 121 15.25 -4.65 1.89
CA ALA A 121 16.18 -4.32 0.80
C ALA A 121 16.82 -2.94 1.01
N LEU A 122 16.02 -1.93 1.37
CA LEU A 122 16.53 -0.59 1.68
C LEU A 122 17.47 -0.61 2.90
N THR A 123 17.13 -1.36 3.97
CA THR A 123 18.02 -1.53 5.13
C THR A 123 19.37 -2.08 4.70
N ALA A 124 19.36 -3.17 3.93
CA ALA A 124 20.58 -3.83 3.49
C ALA A 124 21.47 -2.91 2.63
N ALA A 125 20.86 -2.11 1.75
CA ALA A 125 21.55 -1.15 0.91
C ALA A 125 22.21 -0.02 1.74
N ILE A 126 21.49 0.57 2.69
CA ILE A 126 22.01 1.62 3.58
C ILE A 126 23.17 1.06 4.44
N ASP A 127 23.01 -0.12 5.02
CA ASP A 127 24.04 -0.75 5.84
C ASP A 127 25.29 -1.12 5.04
N ALA A 128 25.13 -1.50 3.77
CA ALA A 128 26.25 -1.81 2.87
C ALA A 128 26.93 -0.53 2.33
N GLY A 129 26.24 0.60 2.30
CA GLY A 129 26.70 1.84 1.66
C GLY A 129 26.75 1.74 0.13
N GLU A 130 26.00 0.81 -0.46
CA GLU A 130 25.88 0.60 -1.91
C GLU A 130 24.56 -0.10 -2.24
N GLY A 131 24.04 0.09 -3.47
CA GLY A 131 22.78 -0.55 -3.90
C GLY A 131 22.00 0.30 -4.89
N PRO A 132 20.66 0.33 -4.84
CA PRO A 132 19.85 1.14 -5.71
C PRO A 132 20.09 2.64 -5.50
N THR A 133 20.08 3.39 -6.60
CA THR A 133 20.18 4.86 -6.58
C THR A 133 18.87 5.50 -6.11
N LEU A 134 17.74 4.89 -6.48
CA LEU A 134 16.41 5.38 -6.20
C LEU A 134 15.52 4.22 -5.76
N VAL A 135 14.77 4.39 -4.67
CA VAL A 135 13.87 3.35 -4.16
C VAL A 135 12.45 3.90 -4.02
N GLU A 136 11.48 3.24 -4.65
CA GLU A 136 10.06 3.56 -4.45
C GLU A 136 9.54 2.85 -3.22
N MET A 137 9.06 3.62 -2.26
CA MET A 137 8.43 3.13 -1.04
C MET A 137 6.93 3.43 -1.08
N VAL A 138 6.13 2.56 -0.47
CA VAL A 138 4.67 2.74 -0.37
C VAL A 138 4.32 3.78 0.70
N PHE A 139 5.18 3.95 1.67
CA PHE A 139 5.07 4.94 2.75
C PHE A 139 6.46 5.35 3.22
N ALA A 140 6.52 6.48 3.90
CA ALA A 140 7.76 7.01 4.44
C ALA A 140 8.42 6.03 5.43
N PRO A 141 9.66 5.59 5.18
CA PRO A 141 10.37 4.70 6.07
C PRO A 141 11.10 5.47 7.17
N PRO A 142 10.50 5.67 8.36
CA PRO A 142 11.03 6.55 9.40
C PRO A 142 12.37 6.09 9.97
N GLN A 143 12.58 4.79 10.00
CA GLN A 143 13.81 4.20 10.55
C GLN A 143 15.05 4.49 9.69
N PHE A 144 14.88 5.03 8.48
CA PHE A 144 15.95 5.25 7.53
C PHE A 144 16.34 6.72 7.34
N ILE A 145 15.69 7.66 8.04
CA ILE A 145 15.90 9.10 7.83
C ILE A 145 17.40 9.48 7.87
N ASP A 146 18.16 8.92 8.80
CA ASP A 146 19.61 9.17 8.90
C ASP A 146 20.42 8.59 7.71
N GLY A 147 19.83 7.66 6.96
CA GLY A 147 20.42 7.02 5.79
C GLY A 147 19.92 7.58 4.44
N LEU A 148 19.09 8.62 4.45
CA LEU A 148 18.47 9.20 3.26
C LEU A 148 18.90 10.64 3.01
N HIS A 149 18.89 11.05 1.75
CA HIS A 149 19.10 12.44 1.38
C HIS A 149 17.93 13.35 1.82
N ASP A 150 18.26 14.57 2.19
CA ASP A 150 17.32 15.69 2.26
C ASP A 150 16.92 16.08 0.83
N LEU A 151 15.64 15.93 0.51
CA LEU A 151 15.06 16.23 -0.80
C LEU A 151 14.23 17.52 -0.79
N THR A 152 14.50 18.42 0.15
CA THR A 152 13.77 19.70 0.29
C THR A 152 13.88 20.55 -0.96
N ASP A 153 15.08 20.69 -1.52
CA ASP A 153 15.28 21.49 -2.73
C ASP A 153 14.56 20.88 -3.94
N LEU A 154 14.53 19.54 -4.06
CA LEU A 154 13.77 18.85 -5.09
C LEU A 154 12.26 19.10 -4.96
N ASN A 155 11.70 18.96 -3.75
CA ASN A 155 10.28 19.22 -3.51
C ASN A 155 9.91 20.69 -3.76
N ASN A 156 10.76 21.64 -3.34
CA ASN A 156 10.57 23.07 -3.62
C ASN A 156 10.60 23.33 -5.13
N ARG A 157 11.56 22.74 -5.85
CA ARG A 157 11.66 22.88 -7.30
C ARG A 157 10.42 22.30 -8.03
N ALA A 158 9.92 21.16 -7.57
CA ALA A 158 8.70 20.57 -8.11
C ALA A 158 7.49 21.49 -7.91
N GLN A 159 7.35 22.11 -6.73
CA GLN A 159 6.27 23.07 -6.45
C GLN A 159 6.39 24.34 -7.32
N GLU A 160 7.60 24.83 -7.58
CA GLU A 160 7.83 25.93 -8.52
C GLU A 160 7.39 25.60 -9.95
N LEU A 161 7.66 24.35 -10.40
CA LEU A 161 7.38 23.92 -11.76
C LEU A 161 5.91 23.52 -11.97
N PHE A 162 5.32 22.84 -11.01
CA PHE A 162 4.05 22.14 -11.19
C PHE A 162 2.92 22.67 -10.31
N GLY A 163 3.21 23.62 -9.38
CA GLY A 163 2.24 24.22 -8.50
C GLY A 163 2.11 23.51 -7.15
N GLU A 164 0.96 23.62 -6.51
CA GLU A 164 0.70 23.07 -5.19
C GLU A 164 0.67 21.53 -5.22
N GLN A 165 1.39 20.93 -4.28
CA GLN A 165 1.39 19.46 -4.10
C GLN A 165 0.18 19.04 -3.26
N ALA A 166 -0.49 17.96 -3.65
CA ALA A 166 -1.56 17.36 -2.85
C ALA A 166 -1.08 17.08 -1.43
N GLU A 167 -1.89 17.46 -0.44
CA GLU A 167 -1.48 17.41 0.96
C GLU A 167 -1.12 15.99 1.42
N THR A 168 -1.86 14.98 0.96
CA THR A 168 -1.55 13.57 1.26
C THR A 168 -0.15 13.17 0.79
N SER A 169 0.28 13.60 -0.40
CA SER A 169 1.64 13.35 -0.91
C SER A 169 2.68 14.17 -0.14
N ARG A 170 2.42 15.46 0.09
CA ARG A 170 3.33 16.34 0.83
C ARG A 170 3.59 15.83 2.24
N MET A 171 2.54 15.51 2.97
CA MET A 171 2.63 15.06 4.37
C MET A 171 3.21 13.65 4.53
N SER A 172 3.32 12.89 3.44
CA SER A 172 3.90 11.53 3.46
C SER A 172 5.41 11.51 3.67
N SER A 173 6.11 12.62 3.39
CA SER A 173 7.58 12.70 3.45
C SER A 173 8.12 13.99 4.07
N PHE A 174 7.25 14.93 4.48
CA PHE A 174 7.65 16.18 5.13
C PHE A 174 7.80 15.98 6.63
N LEU A 175 8.94 16.40 7.18
CA LEU A 175 9.25 16.35 8.61
C LEU A 175 9.22 17.77 9.21
N PRO A 176 8.14 18.17 9.90
CA PRO A 176 8.02 19.52 10.47
C PRO A 176 9.10 19.86 11.49
N ALA A 177 9.58 18.88 12.27
CA ALA A 177 10.60 19.10 13.29
C ALA A 177 11.91 19.70 12.74
N THR A 178 12.25 19.34 11.50
CA THR A 178 13.44 19.86 10.79
C THR A 178 13.10 20.80 9.65
N GLY A 179 11.85 20.83 9.20
CA GLY A 179 11.41 21.57 8.02
C GLY A 179 11.91 20.98 6.70
N THR A 180 12.22 19.69 6.67
CA THR A 180 12.84 18.98 5.54
C THR A 180 11.94 17.91 4.96
N TYR A 181 12.21 17.51 3.70
CA TYR A 181 11.64 16.35 3.03
C TYR A 181 12.69 15.24 2.91
N TYR A 182 12.42 14.06 3.43
CA TYR A 182 13.30 12.88 3.29
C TYR A 182 12.84 11.91 2.20
N GLY A 183 11.87 12.31 1.40
CA GLY A 183 11.37 11.60 0.25
C GLY A 183 10.66 12.54 -0.72
N TYR A 184 10.31 12.01 -1.87
CA TYR A 184 9.59 12.71 -2.92
C TYR A 184 8.42 11.87 -3.42
N SER A 185 7.22 12.44 -3.45
CA SER A 185 6.02 11.74 -3.93
C SER A 185 5.46 12.44 -5.16
N PRO A 186 5.56 11.82 -6.37
CA PRO A 186 4.94 12.33 -7.59
C PRO A 186 3.44 12.03 -7.66
N GLY A 187 2.95 11.08 -6.85
CA GLY A 187 1.56 10.65 -6.86
C GLY A 187 1.16 9.84 -5.64
N TRP A 188 -0.11 9.49 -5.61
CA TRP A 188 -0.74 8.72 -4.55
C TRP A 188 -1.88 7.86 -5.13
N VAL A 189 -2.42 6.96 -4.33
CA VAL A 189 -3.52 6.07 -4.73
C VAL A 189 -4.65 6.20 -3.72
N PRO A 190 -5.91 6.48 -4.15
CA PRO A 190 -7.06 6.49 -3.27
C PRO A 190 -7.47 5.08 -2.83
N ASP A 191 -8.16 4.99 -1.70
CA ASP A 191 -8.66 3.76 -1.09
C ASP A 191 -10.20 3.79 -0.98
N PRO A 192 -10.94 3.69 -2.11
CA PRO A 192 -12.38 3.74 -2.12
C PRO A 192 -13.03 2.47 -1.56
N ALA A 193 -14.30 2.56 -1.21
CA ALA A 193 -15.16 1.39 -1.03
C ALA A 193 -15.33 0.63 -2.35
N ASN A 194 -15.16 -0.68 -2.33
CA ASN A 194 -15.50 -1.58 -3.44
C ASN A 194 -16.56 -2.56 -2.94
N TYR A 195 -17.68 -2.69 -3.64
CA TYR A 195 -18.79 -3.51 -3.17
C TYR A 195 -19.56 -4.20 -4.31
N ASP A 196 -20.16 -5.34 -4.04
CA ASP A 196 -21.04 -6.05 -4.99
C ASP A 196 -22.43 -5.37 -5.06
N ILE A 197 -22.74 -4.73 -6.17
CA ILE A 197 -24.00 -3.96 -6.36
C ILE A 197 -25.24 -4.85 -6.16
N ALA A 198 -25.23 -6.09 -6.65
CA ALA A 198 -26.40 -6.96 -6.57
C ALA A 198 -26.68 -7.38 -5.12
N MET A 199 -25.67 -7.80 -4.37
CA MET A 199 -25.79 -8.19 -2.97
C MET A 199 -26.28 -7.03 -2.10
N TRP A 200 -25.68 -5.84 -2.28
CA TRP A 200 -26.06 -4.65 -1.51
C TRP A 200 -27.44 -4.14 -1.89
N THR A 201 -27.84 -4.25 -3.16
CA THR A 201 -29.21 -3.92 -3.61
C THR A 201 -30.25 -4.82 -2.94
N GLU A 202 -29.97 -6.13 -2.83
CA GLU A 202 -30.91 -7.11 -2.25
C GLU A 202 -31.23 -6.78 -0.79
N VAL A 203 -30.28 -6.22 -0.04
CA VAL A 203 -30.48 -5.85 1.36
C VAL A 203 -30.90 -4.38 1.58
N GLY A 204 -31.20 -3.66 0.49
CA GLY A 204 -31.79 -2.31 0.53
C GLY A 204 -30.81 -1.16 0.35
N TYR A 205 -29.56 -1.42 -0.05
CA TYR A 205 -28.52 -0.42 -0.31
C TYR A 205 -28.08 -0.43 -1.78
N PRO A 206 -28.91 0.02 -2.73
CA PRO A 206 -28.60 -0.11 -4.17
C PRO A 206 -27.37 0.69 -4.64
N ASN A 207 -26.92 1.65 -3.85
CA ASN A 207 -25.71 2.47 -4.12
C ASN A 207 -24.55 2.11 -3.17
N GLY A 208 -24.60 0.93 -2.54
CA GLY A 208 -23.66 0.53 -1.50
C GLY A 208 -23.85 1.27 -0.17
N PRO A 209 -23.03 0.96 0.84
CA PRO A 209 -23.03 1.68 2.11
C PRO A 209 -22.36 3.05 1.95
N THR A 210 -22.88 4.07 2.62
CA THR A 210 -22.33 5.43 2.65
C THR A 210 -21.80 5.79 4.04
N THR A 211 -22.17 5.02 5.06
CA THR A 211 -21.73 5.20 6.44
C THR A 211 -21.23 3.87 7.01
N TRP A 212 -20.38 3.94 8.03
CA TRP A 212 -19.97 2.74 8.78
C TRP A 212 -21.13 1.99 9.40
N ALA A 213 -22.18 2.71 9.82
CA ALA A 213 -23.40 2.08 10.36
C ALA A 213 -24.18 1.31 9.26
N GLU A 214 -24.25 1.83 8.05
CA GLU A 214 -24.87 1.13 6.91
C GLU A 214 -24.02 -0.08 6.49
N LEU A 215 -22.67 0.02 6.57
CA LEU A 215 -21.78 -1.13 6.33
C LEU A 215 -22.08 -2.26 7.31
N LEU A 216 -22.23 -1.96 8.60
CA LEU A 216 -22.57 -2.94 9.62
C LEU A 216 -23.95 -3.57 9.39
N ASP A 217 -24.98 -2.75 9.18
CA ASP A 217 -26.37 -3.22 8.98
C ASP A 217 -26.52 -4.04 7.69
N GLY A 218 -26.03 -3.52 6.59
CA GLY A 218 -26.10 -4.19 5.28
C GLY A 218 -25.24 -5.44 5.22
N GLY A 219 -23.99 -5.36 5.72
CA GLY A 219 -23.08 -6.51 5.78
C GLY A 219 -23.61 -7.65 6.63
N ALA A 220 -24.23 -7.36 7.77
CA ALA A 220 -24.87 -8.38 8.60
C ALA A 220 -26.05 -9.06 7.88
N LYS A 221 -26.87 -8.28 7.17
CA LYS A 221 -27.97 -8.83 6.36
C LYS A 221 -27.45 -9.71 5.21
N ILE A 222 -26.39 -9.28 4.50
CA ILE A 222 -25.79 -10.07 3.41
C ILE A 222 -25.24 -11.37 3.98
N ARG A 223 -24.48 -11.31 5.06
CA ARG A 223 -23.96 -12.52 5.71
C ARG A 223 -25.05 -13.49 6.14
N ASP A 224 -26.12 -12.98 6.75
CA ASP A 224 -27.22 -13.81 7.27
C ASP A 224 -28.09 -14.41 6.15
N GLN A 225 -28.33 -13.66 5.08
CA GLN A 225 -29.27 -14.06 4.00
C GLN A 225 -28.56 -14.76 2.84
N LEU A 226 -27.34 -14.32 2.48
CA LEU A 226 -26.57 -14.81 1.34
C LEU A 226 -25.34 -15.64 1.74
N GLY A 227 -24.92 -15.58 2.98
CA GLY A 227 -23.73 -16.30 3.47
C GLY A 227 -22.41 -15.67 3.06
N VAL A 228 -22.42 -14.44 2.52
CA VAL A 228 -21.22 -13.75 2.02
C VAL A 228 -20.75 -12.73 3.05
N PRO A 229 -19.50 -12.84 3.55
CA PRO A 229 -18.96 -11.90 4.54
C PRO A 229 -18.49 -10.57 3.94
N LEU A 230 -18.18 -9.60 4.80
CA LEU A 230 -17.37 -8.43 4.46
C LEU A 230 -15.88 -8.80 4.46
N GLY A 231 -15.10 -8.04 3.69
CA GLY A 231 -13.67 -8.23 3.51
C GLY A 231 -12.82 -7.08 4.05
N LEU A 232 -12.78 -6.90 5.39
CA LEU A 232 -11.82 -6.00 6.03
C LEU A 232 -10.82 -6.81 6.83
N GLY A 233 -9.54 -6.76 6.44
CA GLY A 233 -8.47 -7.50 7.10
C GLY A 233 -8.20 -7.01 8.53
N MET A 234 -7.78 -7.94 9.41
CA MET A 234 -7.31 -7.68 10.77
C MET A 234 -6.01 -8.43 11.05
N SER A 235 -5.16 -8.57 10.03
CA SER A 235 -3.85 -9.23 10.05
C SER A 235 -2.72 -8.21 9.85
N PRO A 236 -1.46 -8.55 10.11
CA PRO A 236 -0.32 -7.63 9.97
C PRO A 236 0.08 -7.42 8.48
N GLU A 237 -0.84 -6.95 7.67
CA GLU A 237 -0.69 -6.62 6.24
C GLU A 237 -1.18 -5.19 5.93
N LEU A 238 -0.96 -4.70 4.71
CA LEU A 238 -1.16 -3.30 4.35
C LEU A 238 -2.62 -2.85 4.50
N ASP A 239 -3.56 -3.54 3.87
CA ASP A 239 -4.96 -3.10 3.80
C ASP A 239 -5.63 -3.09 5.17
N SER A 240 -5.28 -4.07 6.03
CA SER A 240 -5.68 -4.06 7.45
C SER A 240 -5.20 -2.82 8.18
N ARG A 241 -3.95 -2.39 7.94
CA ARG A 241 -3.40 -1.18 8.56
C ARG A 241 -4.14 0.07 8.13
N LEU A 242 -4.55 0.15 6.85
CA LEU A 242 -5.27 1.27 6.28
C LEU A 242 -6.72 1.29 6.75
N ALA A 243 -7.43 0.17 6.65
CA ALA A 243 -8.84 0.05 7.05
C ALA A 243 -9.04 0.37 8.54
N MET A 244 -8.19 -0.17 9.43
CA MET A 244 -8.32 0.05 10.87
C MET A 244 -8.08 1.51 11.27
N ARG A 245 -7.19 2.23 10.57
CA ARG A 245 -7.02 3.68 10.75
C ARG A 245 -8.21 4.46 10.24
N SER A 246 -8.75 4.09 9.09
CA SER A 246 -9.94 4.73 8.51
C SER A 246 -11.14 4.65 9.47
N ILE A 247 -11.31 3.54 10.17
CA ILE A 247 -12.33 3.40 11.22
C ILE A 247 -12.05 4.40 12.37
N ILE A 248 -10.81 4.48 12.88
CA ILE A 248 -10.45 5.39 13.97
C ILE A 248 -10.72 6.83 13.58
N TRP A 249 -10.23 7.29 12.42
CA TRP A 249 -10.39 8.67 11.97
C TRP A 249 -11.86 9.04 11.74
N SER A 250 -12.63 8.14 11.09
CA SER A 250 -14.06 8.38 10.85
C SER A 250 -14.89 8.40 12.14
N HIS A 251 -14.37 7.86 13.25
CA HIS A 251 -15.00 7.97 14.58
C HIS A 251 -14.49 9.18 15.39
N GLY A 252 -13.61 10.01 14.81
CA GLY A 252 -13.02 11.18 15.47
C GLY A 252 -11.83 10.89 16.37
N GLY A 253 -11.30 9.64 16.34
CA GLY A 253 -10.08 9.25 17.04
C GLY A 253 -8.82 9.49 16.19
N SER A 254 -7.65 9.42 16.81
CA SER A 254 -6.36 9.54 16.15
C SER A 254 -5.23 8.94 16.99
N ILE A 255 -4.11 8.61 16.37
CA ILE A 255 -2.90 8.16 17.08
C ILE A 255 -2.20 9.36 17.72
N GLN A 256 -2.09 10.45 16.98
CA GLN A 256 -1.49 11.72 17.42
C GLN A 256 -2.39 12.88 17.03
N ASP A 257 -2.19 14.02 17.68
CA ASP A 257 -2.79 15.31 17.28
C ASP A 257 -1.88 16.08 16.28
N GLU A 258 -2.32 17.26 15.87
CA GLU A 258 -1.58 18.15 14.96
C GLU A 258 -0.21 18.58 15.51
N ASN A 259 0.00 18.49 16.83
CA ASN A 259 1.23 18.84 17.53
C ASN A 259 2.11 17.63 17.81
N GLU A 260 1.80 16.46 17.22
CA GLU A 260 2.52 15.20 17.39
C GLU A 260 2.43 14.63 18.84
N CYS A 261 1.41 15.03 19.61
CA CYS A 261 1.13 14.43 20.91
C CYS A 261 0.29 13.17 20.75
N VAL A 262 0.64 12.08 21.45
CA VAL A 262 -0.12 10.84 21.42
C VAL A 262 -1.49 11.04 22.06
N VAL A 263 -2.55 10.75 21.31
CA VAL A 263 -3.95 10.92 21.71
C VAL A 263 -4.81 9.66 21.47
N ILE A 264 -4.16 8.52 21.20
CA ILE A 264 -4.85 7.27 20.86
C ILE A 264 -5.84 6.81 21.94
N ASN A 265 -5.57 7.09 23.23
CA ASN A 265 -6.45 6.72 24.32
C ASN A 265 -7.53 7.78 24.55
N SER A 266 -8.45 7.86 23.62
CA SER A 266 -9.61 8.76 23.66
C SER A 266 -10.92 7.97 23.68
N PRO A 267 -12.04 8.57 24.13
CA PRO A 267 -13.36 7.95 24.03
C PRO A 267 -13.73 7.57 22.59
N GLU A 268 -13.34 8.40 21.63
CA GLU A 268 -13.59 8.21 20.20
C GLU A 268 -12.86 6.98 19.66
N THR A 269 -11.58 6.80 20.03
CA THR A 269 -10.81 5.60 19.66
C THR A 269 -11.37 4.34 20.32
N ILE A 270 -11.76 4.41 21.60
CA ILE A 270 -12.38 3.27 22.30
C ILE A 270 -13.68 2.87 21.60
N GLU A 271 -14.49 3.85 21.14
CA GLU A 271 -15.70 3.57 20.39
C GLU A 271 -15.40 2.99 19.00
N ALA A 272 -14.37 3.47 18.30
CA ALA A 272 -13.90 2.91 17.04
C ALA A 272 -13.48 1.43 17.18
N VAL A 273 -12.75 1.09 18.25
CA VAL A 273 -12.35 -0.30 18.55
C VAL A 273 -13.55 -1.17 18.89
N ARG A 274 -14.52 -0.64 19.63
CA ARG A 274 -15.78 -1.34 19.96
C ARG A 274 -16.58 -1.62 18.68
N PHE A 275 -16.70 -0.61 17.82
CA PHE A 275 -17.36 -0.73 16.52
C PHE A 275 -16.66 -1.77 15.62
N ALA A 276 -15.33 -1.75 15.52
CA ALA A 276 -14.58 -2.74 14.75
C ALA A 276 -14.80 -4.18 15.24
N ALA A 277 -14.88 -4.36 16.55
CA ALA A 277 -15.20 -5.66 17.15
C ALA A 277 -16.64 -6.11 16.85
N GLU A 278 -17.62 -5.20 16.86
CA GLU A 278 -19.00 -5.49 16.50
C GLU A 278 -19.11 -5.81 14.99
N LEU A 279 -18.44 -5.03 14.14
CA LEU A 279 -18.39 -5.23 12.70
C LEU A 279 -17.84 -6.62 12.35
N TYR A 280 -16.69 -7.00 12.94
CA TYR A 280 -16.13 -8.34 12.77
C TYR A 280 -17.12 -9.43 13.17
N ASN A 281 -17.65 -9.39 14.39
CA ASN A 281 -18.52 -10.44 14.89
C ASN A 281 -19.81 -10.60 14.10
N SER A 282 -20.33 -9.50 13.55
CA SER A 282 -21.59 -9.47 12.81
C SER A 282 -21.44 -9.78 11.32
N THR A 283 -20.28 -9.51 10.73
CA THR A 283 -20.17 -9.45 9.25
C THR A 283 -18.99 -10.23 8.64
N MET A 284 -17.99 -10.62 9.42
CA MET A 284 -16.75 -11.22 8.89
C MET A 284 -16.55 -12.67 9.35
N THR A 285 -15.49 -13.30 8.88
CA THR A 285 -15.04 -14.63 9.26
C THR A 285 -13.63 -14.57 9.89
N GLU A 286 -13.17 -15.66 10.50
CA GLU A 286 -11.88 -15.70 11.18
C GLU A 286 -10.68 -15.62 10.24
N GLU A 287 -10.86 -15.85 8.93
CA GLU A 287 -9.80 -15.76 7.95
C GLU A 287 -9.16 -14.36 7.89
N VAL A 288 -9.90 -13.28 8.22
CA VAL A 288 -9.39 -11.90 8.20
C VAL A 288 -8.17 -11.67 9.11
N PHE A 289 -7.93 -12.56 10.08
CA PHE A 289 -6.75 -12.49 10.96
C PHE A 289 -5.49 -13.13 10.35
N ALA A 290 -5.60 -13.78 9.20
CA ALA A 290 -4.50 -14.48 8.53
C ALA A 290 -4.29 -14.02 7.08
N TRP A 291 -4.92 -12.94 6.66
CA TRP A 291 -4.84 -12.41 5.30
C TRP A 291 -3.45 -11.85 4.98
N ASP A 292 -3.09 -11.93 3.71
CA ASP A 292 -1.99 -11.23 3.06
C ASP A 292 -2.55 -10.06 2.21
N PRO A 293 -1.69 -9.19 1.62
CA PRO A 293 -2.16 -8.04 0.83
C PRO A 293 -2.98 -8.35 -0.42
N ALA A 294 -3.05 -9.62 -0.87
CA ALA A 294 -3.85 -10.02 -2.03
C ALA A 294 -5.20 -10.63 -1.65
N SER A 295 -5.40 -10.97 -0.38
CA SER A 295 -6.54 -11.79 0.08
C SER A 295 -7.90 -11.13 -0.15
N ASN A 296 -8.04 -9.84 0.16
CA ASN A 296 -9.28 -9.09 -0.06
C ASN A 296 -9.61 -8.93 -1.55
N ASN A 297 -8.60 -8.66 -2.40
CA ASN A 297 -8.76 -8.59 -3.85
C ASN A 297 -9.26 -9.93 -4.41
N GLN A 298 -8.60 -11.02 -4.03
CA GLN A 298 -8.96 -12.36 -4.48
C GLN A 298 -10.39 -12.73 -4.06
N GLY A 299 -10.76 -12.44 -2.82
CA GLY A 299 -12.10 -12.70 -2.30
C GLY A 299 -13.19 -11.90 -3.01
N LEU A 300 -12.96 -10.61 -3.31
CA LEU A 300 -13.90 -9.80 -4.08
C LEU A 300 -14.04 -10.30 -5.52
N ILE A 301 -12.93 -10.60 -6.19
CA ILE A 301 -12.89 -11.14 -7.56
C ILE A 301 -13.62 -12.49 -7.64
N ALA A 302 -13.47 -13.34 -6.63
CA ALA A 302 -14.15 -14.63 -6.56
C ALA A 302 -15.65 -14.53 -6.20
N GLY A 303 -16.14 -13.34 -5.82
CA GLY A 303 -17.52 -13.15 -5.32
C GLY A 303 -17.74 -13.74 -3.91
N GLU A 304 -16.67 -13.99 -3.18
CA GLU A 304 -16.66 -14.52 -1.81
C GLU A 304 -16.75 -13.42 -0.74
N LEU A 305 -16.57 -12.15 -1.15
CA LEU A 305 -16.67 -10.98 -0.30
C LEU A 305 -17.69 -10.00 -0.90
N SER A 306 -18.53 -9.40 -0.05
CA SER A 306 -19.55 -8.44 -0.48
C SER A 306 -19.05 -6.99 -0.52
N TYR A 307 -17.95 -6.69 0.17
CA TYR A 307 -17.34 -5.36 0.30
C TYR A 307 -15.88 -5.49 0.71
N ILE A 308 -15.03 -4.64 0.15
CA ILE A 308 -13.65 -4.39 0.61
C ILE A 308 -13.38 -2.89 0.63
N LEU A 309 -12.47 -2.44 1.49
CA LEU A 309 -11.84 -1.13 1.42
C LEU A 309 -10.47 -1.35 0.78
N ASN A 310 -10.30 -0.85 -0.42
CA ASN A 310 -9.09 -1.05 -1.23
C ASN A 310 -9.07 -0.07 -2.40
N SER A 311 -7.90 0.08 -3.03
CA SER A 311 -7.80 0.77 -4.32
C SER A 311 -8.68 0.10 -5.40
N ILE A 312 -8.63 0.60 -6.61
CA ILE A 312 -9.37 0.02 -7.74
C ILE A 312 -8.68 -1.21 -8.37
N SER A 313 -7.61 -1.73 -7.76
CA SER A 313 -6.83 -2.85 -8.32
C SER A 313 -7.67 -4.12 -8.50
N ALA A 314 -8.49 -4.49 -7.50
CA ALA A 314 -9.39 -5.63 -7.60
C ALA A 314 -10.41 -5.45 -8.74
N TYR A 315 -11.00 -4.27 -8.85
CA TYR A 315 -11.91 -3.92 -9.95
C TYR A 315 -11.23 -4.03 -11.31
N ARG A 316 -10.01 -3.48 -11.48
CA ARG A 316 -9.26 -3.55 -12.73
C ARG A 316 -8.88 -4.98 -13.11
N SER A 317 -8.44 -5.79 -12.15
CA SER A 317 -8.15 -7.20 -12.38
C SER A 317 -9.38 -7.98 -12.79
N LEU A 318 -10.53 -7.76 -12.14
CA LEU A 318 -11.78 -8.41 -12.52
C LEU A 318 -12.25 -7.96 -13.91
N GLN A 319 -12.07 -6.68 -14.26
CA GLN A 319 -12.42 -6.14 -15.56
C GLN A 319 -11.66 -6.82 -16.72
N GLU A 320 -10.42 -7.24 -16.49
CA GLU A 320 -9.63 -8.00 -17.47
C GLU A 320 -10.10 -9.46 -17.63
N ILE A 321 -10.54 -10.07 -16.53
CA ILE A 321 -10.94 -11.48 -16.48
C ILE A 321 -12.39 -11.66 -16.92
N ASP A 322 -13.29 -10.84 -16.37
CA ASP A 322 -14.74 -10.88 -16.58
C ASP A 322 -15.34 -9.46 -16.52
N PRO A 323 -15.43 -8.76 -17.67
CA PRO A 323 -16.00 -7.41 -17.72
C PRO A 323 -17.46 -7.32 -17.27
N GLU A 324 -18.26 -8.40 -17.41
CA GLU A 324 -19.65 -8.44 -16.98
C GLU A 324 -19.74 -8.51 -15.45
N ALA A 325 -18.92 -9.36 -14.82
CA ALA A 325 -18.81 -9.40 -13.36
C ALA A 325 -18.25 -8.07 -12.80
N ALA A 326 -17.27 -7.47 -13.45
CA ALA A 326 -16.74 -6.16 -13.06
C ALA A 326 -17.78 -5.03 -13.14
N ALA A 327 -18.74 -5.11 -14.07
CA ALA A 327 -19.83 -4.15 -14.13
C ALA A 327 -20.69 -4.15 -12.85
N ASN A 328 -20.76 -5.29 -12.14
CA ASN A 328 -21.47 -5.43 -10.87
C ASN A 328 -20.65 -4.92 -9.64
N ILE A 329 -19.39 -4.54 -9.79
CA ILE A 329 -18.65 -3.89 -8.70
C ILE A 329 -18.98 -2.41 -8.67
N GLY A 330 -19.49 -1.93 -7.53
CA GLY A 330 -19.70 -0.52 -7.24
C GLY A 330 -18.48 0.08 -6.54
N LEU A 331 -18.24 1.36 -6.77
CA LEU A 331 -17.23 2.15 -6.06
C LEU A 331 -17.91 3.26 -5.27
N GLY A 332 -17.45 3.50 -4.04
CA GLY A 332 -17.93 4.56 -3.15
C GLY A 332 -16.80 5.36 -2.56
N PRO A 333 -17.05 6.58 -2.05
CA PRO A 333 -16.06 7.34 -1.30
C PRO A 333 -15.79 6.68 0.07
N ALA A 334 -14.89 7.24 0.87
CA ALA A 334 -14.76 6.87 2.27
C ALA A 334 -16.12 6.88 3.00
N LEU A 335 -16.30 5.96 3.93
CA LEU A 335 -17.54 5.88 4.71
C LEU A 335 -17.60 6.98 5.78
N VAL A 336 -18.79 7.56 5.96
CA VAL A 336 -19.02 8.57 6.99
C VAL A 336 -19.16 7.92 8.35
N GLY A 337 -18.45 8.44 9.34
CA GLY A 337 -18.53 8.03 10.74
C GLY A 337 -19.70 8.65 11.50
N PRO A 338 -19.85 8.29 12.78
CA PRO A 338 -20.99 8.72 13.61
C PRO A 338 -21.03 10.24 13.86
N ASN A 339 -19.88 10.91 13.78
CA ASN A 339 -19.75 12.36 13.99
C ASN A 339 -19.84 13.19 12.69
N GLY A 340 -19.98 12.51 11.53
CA GLY A 340 -19.97 13.14 10.22
C GLY A 340 -18.58 13.20 9.57
N ASP A 341 -17.56 12.74 10.25
CA ASP A 341 -16.20 12.63 9.72
C ASP A 341 -16.13 11.57 8.63
N GLN A 342 -15.44 11.88 7.53
CA GLN A 342 -15.37 11.01 6.36
C GLN A 342 -13.92 10.87 5.91
N TYR A 343 -13.24 9.79 6.35
CA TYR A 343 -11.83 9.60 6.08
C TYR A 343 -11.51 8.16 5.67
N ALA A 344 -10.65 8.03 4.67
CA ALA A 344 -9.92 6.81 4.34
C ALA A 344 -8.43 7.14 4.22
N SER A 345 -7.59 6.15 4.44
CA SER A 345 -6.16 6.27 4.16
C SER A 345 -5.92 6.39 2.65
N ALA A 346 -4.86 7.04 2.21
CA ALA A 346 -4.33 6.70 0.90
C ALA A 346 -3.89 5.24 0.90
N HIS A 347 -4.11 4.54 -0.22
CA HIS A 347 -3.66 3.16 -0.38
C HIS A 347 -2.15 3.09 -0.58
N VAL A 348 -1.61 4.00 -1.40
CA VAL A 348 -0.18 4.16 -1.67
C VAL A 348 0.14 5.66 -1.73
N TRP A 349 1.31 6.05 -1.24
CA TRP A 349 1.82 7.43 -1.35
C TRP A 349 2.96 7.57 -2.35
N SER A 350 3.40 6.51 -3.02
CA SER A 350 4.50 6.47 -4.01
C SER A 350 5.70 7.35 -3.60
N VAL A 351 6.27 7.09 -2.42
CA VAL A 351 7.38 7.91 -1.91
C VAL A 351 8.70 7.37 -2.43
N TYR A 352 9.37 8.14 -3.28
CA TYR A 352 10.73 7.86 -3.70
C TYR A 352 11.73 8.40 -2.69
N VAL A 353 12.71 7.57 -2.33
CA VAL A 353 13.82 7.94 -1.44
C VAL A 353 15.16 7.71 -2.13
N ILE A 354 16.15 8.54 -1.81
CA ILE A 354 17.52 8.43 -2.32
C ILE A 354 18.43 8.17 -1.12
N PRO A 355 19.09 7.00 -1.05
CA PRO A 355 20.04 6.71 0.02
C PRO A 355 21.25 7.65 0.00
N ASN A 356 21.77 8.00 1.16
CA ASN A 356 22.83 9.01 1.30
C ASN A 356 24.22 8.58 0.79
N TYR A 357 24.41 7.32 0.40
CA TYR A 357 25.62 6.87 -0.31
C TYR A 357 25.63 7.24 -1.80
N VAL A 358 24.50 7.70 -2.34
CA VAL A 358 24.38 8.15 -3.73
C VAL A 358 24.92 9.57 -3.83
N GLU A 359 25.92 9.82 -4.68
CA GLU A 359 26.60 11.11 -4.78
C GLU A 359 26.79 11.55 -6.25
N GLY A 360 27.14 12.83 -6.46
CA GLY A 360 27.51 13.37 -7.76
C GLY A 360 26.43 13.22 -8.83
N ASP A 361 26.82 12.82 -10.03
CA ASP A 361 25.94 12.75 -11.21
C ASP A 361 24.80 11.73 -11.01
N GLU A 362 24.99 10.67 -10.22
CA GLU A 362 23.92 9.70 -9.91
C GLU A 362 22.82 10.35 -9.06
N LEU A 363 23.18 11.18 -8.07
CA LEU A 363 22.21 11.92 -7.26
C LEU A 363 21.44 12.96 -8.11
N GLU A 364 22.16 13.72 -8.95
CA GLU A 364 21.53 14.69 -9.82
C GLU A 364 20.61 14.02 -10.84
N ALA A 365 21.03 12.90 -11.44
CA ALA A 365 20.24 12.12 -12.38
C ALA A 365 18.96 11.56 -11.73
N ALA A 366 19.05 11.05 -10.50
CA ALA A 366 17.89 10.56 -9.76
C ALA A 366 16.87 11.69 -9.49
N GLN A 367 17.32 12.87 -9.10
CA GLN A 367 16.44 14.04 -8.87
C GLN A 367 15.83 14.56 -10.18
N ASP A 368 16.62 14.64 -11.26
CA ASP A 368 16.11 15.05 -12.58
C ASP A 368 15.07 14.07 -13.13
N PHE A 369 15.31 12.75 -12.96
CA PHE A 369 14.35 11.74 -13.35
C PHE A 369 13.02 11.88 -12.59
N LEU A 370 13.05 12.17 -11.28
CA LEU A 370 11.83 12.37 -10.49
C LEU A 370 11.02 13.58 -10.98
N LEU A 371 11.68 14.68 -11.35
CA LEU A 371 11.01 15.83 -11.95
C LEU A 371 10.46 15.48 -13.34
N TYR A 372 11.22 14.71 -14.15
CA TYR A 372 10.76 14.26 -15.47
C TYR A 372 9.56 13.31 -15.36
N LEU A 373 9.57 12.36 -14.44
CA LEU A 373 8.43 11.51 -14.15
C LEU A 373 7.20 12.34 -13.76
N THR A 374 7.38 13.35 -12.91
CA THR A 374 6.30 14.24 -12.48
C THR A 374 5.75 15.07 -13.66
N ALA A 375 6.61 15.62 -14.51
CA ALA A 375 6.20 16.38 -15.69
C ALA A 375 5.36 15.53 -16.67
N ASN A 376 5.55 14.21 -16.66
CA ASN A 376 4.89 13.25 -17.54
C ASN A 376 3.93 12.32 -16.76
N TYR A 377 3.44 12.75 -15.61
CA TYR A 377 2.66 11.89 -14.73
C TYR A 377 1.29 11.47 -15.31
N ASN A 378 0.79 12.21 -16.32
CA ASN A 378 -0.38 11.79 -17.09
C ASN A 378 -0.18 10.42 -17.78
N GLN A 379 1.04 10.10 -18.23
CA GLN A 379 1.37 8.78 -18.76
C GLN A 379 1.34 7.71 -17.66
N ALA A 380 1.88 8.03 -16.48
CA ALA A 380 1.85 7.15 -15.31
C ALA A 380 0.40 6.81 -14.90
N VAL A 381 -0.46 7.83 -14.78
CA VAL A 381 -1.88 7.66 -14.44
C VAL A 381 -2.61 6.82 -15.50
N TYR A 382 -2.41 7.12 -16.78
CA TYR A 382 -3.06 6.40 -17.86
C TYR A 382 -2.64 4.93 -17.91
N ASN A 383 -1.33 4.65 -17.87
CA ASN A 383 -0.81 3.29 -17.97
C ASN A 383 -1.03 2.47 -16.69
N ALA A 384 -1.23 3.12 -15.53
CA ALA A 384 -1.76 2.48 -14.33
C ALA A 384 -3.29 2.29 -14.38
N LYS A 385 -3.95 2.50 -15.54
CA LYS A 385 -5.40 2.39 -15.71
C LYS A 385 -6.20 3.23 -14.69
N LEU A 386 -5.74 4.44 -14.43
CA LEU A 386 -6.31 5.40 -13.45
C LEU A 386 -6.23 4.91 -11.99
N TYR A 387 -5.32 3.99 -11.70
CA TYR A 387 -5.01 3.56 -10.34
C TYR A 387 -4.25 4.65 -9.58
N ASN A 388 -3.25 5.27 -10.22
CA ASN A 388 -2.46 6.35 -9.65
C ASN A 388 -3.15 7.71 -9.81
N PHE A 389 -2.97 8.58 -8.83
CA PHE A 389 -3.42 9.98 -8.82
C PHE A 389 -2.22 10.92 -8.71
N PRO A 390 -2.23 12.08 -9.38
CA PRO A 390 -1.09 12.99 -9.35
C PRO A 390 -0.94 13.68 -7.99
N ALA A 391 0.30 13.87 -7.56
CA ALA A 391 0.60 14.78 -6.46
C ALA A 391 0.46 16.26 -6.86
N PHE A 392 0.59 16.55 -8.15
CA PHE A 392 0.45 17.88 -8.75
C PHE A 392 -0.65 17.85 -9.81
N GLU A 393 -1.82 18.41 -9.52
CA GLU A 393 -2.99 18.33 -10.41
C GLU A 393 -2.69 18.87 -11.83
N SER A 394 -1.80 19.85 -11.95
CA SER A 394 -1.42 20.45 -13.24
C SER A 394 -0.75 19.47 -14.21
N THR A 395 -0.18 18.37 -13.71
CA THR A 395 0.54 17.38 -14.52
C THR A 395 -0.38 16.34 -15.18
N VAL A 396 -1.66 16.30 -14.78
CA VAL A 396 -2.66 15.38 -15.35
C VAL A 396 -3.99 16.12 -15.59
N PRO A 397 -4.02 17.11 -16.48
CA PRO A 397 -5.24 17.88 -16.74
C PRO A 397 -6.39 17.06 -17.35
N GLU A 398 -6.10 15.87 -17.86
CA GLU A 398 -7.07 14.95 -18.46
C GLU A 398 -7.84 14.12 -17.40
N LEU A 399 -7.37 14.06 -16.15
CA LEU A 399 -7.87 13.11 -15.13
C LEU A 399 -9.38 13.20 -14.95
N ASP A 400 -9.94 14.38 -14.77
CA ASP A 400 -11.39 14.56 -14.60
C ASP A 400 -12.18 13.99 -15.78
N GLY A 401 -11.69 14.20 -17.00
CA GLY A 401 -12.27 13.65 -18.22
C GLY A 401 -12.23 12.13 -18.26
N TRP A 402 -11.12 11.54 -17.86
CA TRP A 402 -10.96 10.09 -17.81
C TRP A 402 -11.83 9.45 -16.71
N LEU A 403 -11.99 10.07 -15.57
CA LEU A 403 -12.86 9.57 -14.51
C LEU A 403 -14.35 9.66 -14.88
N GLN A 404 -14.74 10.66 -15.70
CA GLN A 404 -16.11 10.80 -16.22
C GLN A 404 -16.39 9.85 -17.38
N ASN A 405 -15.38 9.45 -18.13
CA ASN A 405 -15.51 8.55 -19.28
C ASN A 405 -14.27 7.67 -19.38
N ASP A 406 -14.24 6.62 -18.57
CA ASP A 406 -13.11 5.73 -18.42
C ASP A 406 -12.65 5.14 -19.77
N PRO A 407 -11.43 5.47 -20.24
CA PRO A 407 -10.90 4.96 -21.50
C PRO A 407 -10.69 3.44 -21.52
N PHE A 408 -10.69 2.79 -20.36
CA PHE A 408 -10.51 1.35 -20.20
C PHE A 408 -11.81 0.56 -20.15
N GLY A 409 -12.94 1.21 -20.47
CA GLY A 409 -14.21 0.54 -20.72
C GLY A 409 -15.01 0.16 -19.47
N SER A 410 -14.90 0.94 -18.39
CA SER A 410 -15.80 0.78 -17.24
C SER A 410 -17.27 0.85 -17.63
N GLN A 411 -18.09 0.08 -16.94
CA GLN A 411 -19.54 0.10 -17.10
C GLN A 411 -20.24 0.34 -15.75
N PRO A 412 -20.99 1.47 -15.63
CA PRO A 412 -21.10 2.55 -16.62
C PRO A 412 -19.76 3.27 -16.86
N ALA A 413 -19.65 4.05 -17.93
CA ALA A 413 -18.39 4.72 -18.33
C ALA A 413 -17.88 5.72 -17.29
N ASP A 414 -18.77 6.28 -16.46
CA ASP A 414 -18.52 7.22 -15.38
C ASP A 414 -18.36 6.55 -14.00
N LYS A 415 -18.16 5.21 -13.96
CA LYS A 415 -18.01 4.45 -12.70
C LYS A 415 -16.97 5.04 -11.76
N LEU A 416 -15.89 5.58 -12.30
CA LEU A 416 -14.78 6.15 -11.52
C LEU A 416 -15.01 7.60 -11.07
N VAL A 417 -16.12 8.23 -11.45
CA VAL A 417 -16.37 9.65 -11.14
C VAL A 417 -16.35 9.97 -9.64
N VAL A 418 -16.63 8.98 -8.78
CA VAL A 418 -16.54 9.09 -7.33
C VAL A 418 -15.14 9.48 -6.85
N LEU A 419 -14.12 9.11 -7.61
CA LEU A 419 -12.72 9.40 -7.28
C LEU A 419 -12.32 10.86 -7.54
N ASN A 420 -13.14 11.66 -8.24
CA ASN A 420 -12.92 13.12 -8.37
C ASN A 420 -12.92 13.83 -7.01
N THR A 421 -13.57 13.25 -6.01
CA THR A 421 -13.62 13.81 -4.65
C THR A 421 -12.59 13.16 -3.71
N ALA A 422 -11.70 12.31 -4.22
CA ALA A 422 -10.79 11.53 -3.38
C ALA A 422 -9.92 12.41 -2.48
N LYS A 423 -9.48 13.58 -2.97
CA LYS A 423 -8.70 14.55 -2.19
C LYS A 423 -9.42 15.09 -0.95
N ASP A 424 -10.76 15.02 -0.91
CA ASP A 424 -11.56 15.57 0.18
C ASP A 424 -11.68 14.59 1.36
N TRP A 425 -11.42 13.30 1.14
CA TRP A 425 -11.60 12.24 2.14
C TRP A 425 -10.38 11.33 2.31
N VAL A 426 -9.35 11.43 1.46
CA VAL A 426 -8.11 10.67 1.64
C VAL A 426 -7.16 11.40 2.58
N THR A 427 -6.57 10.66 3.52
CA THR A 427 -5.58 11.19 4.46
C THR A 427 -4.28 10.37 4.43
N TRP A 428 -3.27 10.82 5.18
CA TRP A 428 -1.96 10.18 5.37
C TRP A 428 -1.85 9.49 6.72
N ILE A 429 -0.85 8.64 6.90
CA ILE A 429 -0.72 7.75 8.07
C ILE A 429 -0.65 8.47 9.43
N GLY A 430 -0.25 9.73 9.45
CA GLY A 430 -0.11 10.54 10.66
C GLY A 430 -1.29 11.47 10.97
N TYR A 431 -2.32 11.49 10.13
CA TYR A 431 -3.44 12.42 10.26
C TYR A 431 -4.03 12.46 11.68
N PRO A 432 -4.34 13.67 12.22
CA PRO A 432 -4.16 15.02 11.65
C PRO A 432 -2.72 15.58 11.71
N GLY A 433 -1.83 14.98 12.46
CA GLY A 433 -0.43 15.36 12.51
C GLY A 433 0.39 14.82 11.31
N PRO A 434 1.69 15.13 11.22
CA PRO A 434 2.54 14.72 10.12
C PRO A 434 2.86 13.22 10.13
N ALA A 435 3.28 12.68 8.99
CA ALA A 435 3.86 11.33 8.90
C ALA A 435 5.30 11.34 9.43
N ASN A 436 5.46 11.58 10.71
CA ASN A 436 6.77 11.63 11.38
C ASN A 436 7.37 10.21 11.61
N PRO A 437 8.64 10.11 12.05
CA PRO A 437 9.30 8.82 12.28
C PRO A 437 8.58 7.91 13.28
N ALA A 438 7.97 8.45 14.32
CA ALA A 438 7.24 7.66 15.31
C ALA A 438 5.98 7.04 14.68
N ILE A 439 5.21 7.81 13.91
CA ILE A 439 4.04 7.32 13.17
C ILE A 439 4.40 6.22 12.19
N GLY A 440 5.49 6.37 11.46
CA GLY A 440 5.94 5.34 10.53
C GLY A 440 6.36 4.05 11.25
N GLU A 441 7.03 4.13 12.42
CA GLU A 441 7.35 2.96 13.25
C GLU A 441 6.08 2.32 13.83
N VAL A 442 5.11 3.10 14.29
CA VAL A 442 3.80 2.60 14.72
C VAL A 442 3.06 1.91 13.56
N PHE A 443 3.18 2.44 12.33
CA PHE A 443 2.61 1.81 11.15
C PHE A 443 3.27 0.45 10.86
N GLY A 444 4.58 0.38 10.92
CA GLY A 444 5.35 -0.83 10.63
C GLY A 444 5.21 -1.93 11.69
N THR A 445 4.97 -1.58 12.97
CA THR A 445 4.88 -2.54 14.09
C THR A 445 3.51 -3.18 14.27
N ASN A 446 2.51 -2.81 13.49
CA ASN A 446 1.14 -3.34 13.52
C ASN A 446 0.37 -3.15 14.85
N ILE A 447 0.78 -2.24 15.72
CA ILE A 447 0.16 -2.02 17.04
C ILE A 447 -1.35 -1.74 16.89
N VAL A 448 -1.76 -0.91 15.93
CA VAL A 448 -3.17 -0.56 15.70
C VAL A 448 -3.99 -1.76 15.24
N VAL A 449 -3.47 -2.55 14.31
CA VAL A 449 -4.15 -3.77 13.83
C VAL A 449 -4.27 -4.79 14.97
N THR A 450 -3.21 -4.97 15.76
CA THR A 450 -3.22 -5.87 16.91
C THR A 450 -4.26 -5.44 17.94
N MET A 451 -4.34 -4.14 18.26
CA MET A 451 -5.35 -3.56 19.15
C MET A 451 -6.77 -3.91 18.69
N MET A 452 -7.07 -3.72 17.41
CA MET A 452 -8.37 -4.02 16.82
C MET A 452 -8.67 -5.52 16.84
N ALA A 453 -7.70 -6.37 16.46
CA ALA A 453 -7.85 -7.82 16.41
C ALA A 453 -8.05 -8.44 17.79
N GLU A 454 -7.34 -8.01 18.82
CA GLU A 454 -7.51 -8.50 20.19
C GLU A 454 -8.91 -8.18 20.75
N ALA A 455 -9.42 -6.97 20.47
CA ALA A 455 -10.79 -6.61 20.84
C ALA A 455 -11.84 -7.40 20.04
N ALA A 456 -11.64 -7.57 18.73
CA ALA A 456 -12.54 -8.33 17.85
C ALA A 456 -12.65 -9.80 18.28
N ARG A 457 -11.55 -10.43 18.68
CA ARG A 457 -11.53 -11.81 19.22
C ARG A 457 -12.00 -11.93 20.66
N GLY A 458 -12.30 -10.80 21.33
CA GLY A 458 -12.70 -10.79 22.74
C GLY A 458 -11.58 -11.15 23.72
N GLU A 459 -10.33 -11.07 23.32
CA GLU A 459 -9.15 -11.30 24.16
C GLU A 459 -8.94 -10.16 25.15
N LYS A 460 -9.31 -8.93 24.74
CA LYS A 460 -9.29 -7.71 25.57
C LYS A 460 -10.60 -6.93 25.40
N THR A 461 -10.95 -6.13 26.39
CA THR A 461 -11.98 -5.10 26.18
C THR A 461 -11.40 -3.98 25.30
N PRO A 462 -12.24 -3.19 24.61
CA PRO A 462 -11.76 -2.03 23.83
C PRO A 462 -10.86 -1.10 24.66
N GLU A 463 -11.25 -0.80 25.90
CA GLU A 463 -10.50 0.05 26.81
C GLU A 463 -9.12 -0.53 27.16
N GLN A 464 -9.02 -1.85 27.36
CA GLN A 464 -7.76 -2.54 27.64
C GLN A 464 -6.86 -2.55 26.41
N ALA A 465 -7.42 -2.86 25.23
CA ALA A 465 -6.67 -2.90 23.98
C ALA A 465 -6.08 -1.52 23.65
N VAL A 466 -6.86 -0.45 23.81
CA VAL A 466 -6.41 0.93 23.57
C VAL A 466 -5.34 1.35 24.58
N ALA A 467 -5.50 1.04 25.89
CA ALA A 467 -4.50 1.38 26.90
C ALA A 467 -3.15 0.67 26.69
N ASP A 468 -3.18 -0.60 26.24
CA ASP A 468 -1.98 -1.36 25.91
C ASP A 468 -1.30 -0.81 24.65
N ALA A 469 -2.07 -0.41 23.62
CA ALA A 469 -1.58 0.26 22.43
C ALA A 469 -0.95 1.63 22.77
N GLU A 470 -1.61 2.45 23.59
CA GLU A 470 -1.08 3.73 24.07
C GLU A 470 0.29 3.57 24.73
N THR A 471 0.46 2.54 25.57
CA THR A 471 1.72 2.28 26.26
C THR A 471 2.86 2.00 25.25
N GLN A 472 2.58 1.19 24.22
CA GLN A 472 3.56 0.85 23.19
C GLN A 472 3.84 2.06 22.28
N ILE A 473 2.82 2.81 21.89
CA ILE A 473 2.93 4.00 21.05
C ILE A 473 3.73 5.09 21.76
N ASN A 474 3.46 5.35 23.05
CA ASN A 474 4.24 6.32 23.82
C ASN A 474 5.74 5.96 23.86
N ALA A 475 6.09 4.68 24.06
CA ALA A 475 7.49 4.26 24.07
C ALA A 475 8.20 4.52 22.70
N ILE A 476 7.47 4.37 21.59
CA ILE A 476 7.99 4.71 20.25
C ILE A 476 8.14 6.23 20.11
N PHE A 477 7.14 6.99 20.49
CA PHE A 477 7.17 8.45 20.41
C PHE A 477 8.27 9.04 21.29
N ASP A 478 8.46 8.55 22.52
CA ASP A 478 9.52 9.01 23.42
C ASP A 478 10.92 8.79 22.82
N LYS A 479 11.16 7.62 22.21
CA LYS A 479 12.41 7.34 21.47
C LYS A 479 12.72 8.41 20.42
N TRP A 480 11.73 8.78 19.61
CA TRP A 480 11.91 9.74 18.52
C TRP A 480 11.90 11.20 18.99
N ARG A 481 11.22 11.50 20.11
CA ARG A 481 11.36 12.80 20.81
C ARG A 481 12.76 13.00 21.36
N ASP A 482 13.33 11.96 21.98
CA ASP A 482 14.71 12.00 22.50
C ASP A 482 15.73 12.22 21.36
N ALA A 483 15.42 11.78 20.15
CA ALA A 483 16.21 12.06 18.94
C ALA A 483 15.93 13.46 18.35
N GLY A 484 14.96 14.22 18.85
CA GLY A 484 14.61 15.56 18.34
C GLY A 484 13.85 15.56 17.00
N LEU A 485 13.27 14.42 16.61
CA LEU A 485 12.61 14.22 15.31
C LEU A 485 11.07 14.19 15.40
N VAL A 486 10.51 14.30 16.59
CA VAL A 486 9.07 14.32 16.86
C VAL A 486 8.75 15.39 17.89
N GLY A 487 7.69 16.12 17.64
CA GLY A 487 7.20 17.18 18.53
C GLY A 487 6.39 16.63 19.72
N CYS A 488 5.52 17.40 20.20
CA CYS A 488 4.73 17.47 21.42
C CYS A 488 5.39 18.41 22.42
N ALA A 489 5.35 19.71 22.10
CA ALA A 489 5.67 20.73 23.10
C ALA A 489 4.61 20.68 24.22
N GLN A 490 5.03 20.30 25.44
CA GLN A 490 4.19 20.43 26.65
C GLN A 490 4.04 21.87 27.08
#